data_81556f7c8b30fb0ee4f10dc508dacf28
#
_entry.id   81556f7c8b30fb0ee4f10dc508dacf28
#
_cell.length_a   1.000
_cell.length_b   1.000
_cell.length_c   1.000
_cell.angle_alpha   90.00
_cell.angle_beta   90.00
_cell.angle_gamma   90.00
#
_symmetry.space_group_name_H-M   'P 1'
#
loop_
_entity.id
_entity.type
_entity.pdbx_description
1 polymer ?
#
loop_
_entity_poly.entity_id
_entity_poly.type
_entity_poly.pdbx_seq_one_letter_code
_entity_poly.pdbx_strand_id
1 'polypeptide(L)'
;DLVPNVLTGVKDIDMSTTVMGQKIDMPIYCAPTALQRLFHPDGEIGVGLAAEKFGTMFGVSSLGTASIQEISKLISTPKLFQLYVHKDEGLNDYLIDQCKEYNFDTMAITVDSAVGGNRERDLYTGFTIPLNLSLKSVMSFATHPAWAFNYFTKPKWELSNLNKHVTEGTNLMTSVGDYFTKMLDRSLSWKKVEDINKKWGKPLAIKGIMSVEDARKAVDVGASAIMISNHGGRQL
;
A
#
# COMPACT_ATOMS: atom_id res chain seq x y z
N ASP A 1 16.08 0.73 17.27
CA ASP A 1 16.33 -0.64 17.79
C ASP A 1 15.36 -0.92 18.93
N LEU A 2 14.92 -2.20 19.03
CA LEU A 2 14.13 -2.67 20.16
C LEU A 2 15.07 -3.00 21.30
N VAL A 3 14.84 -2.39 22.47
CA VAL A 3 15.62 -2.65 23.67
C VAL A 3 14.83 -3.60 24.59
N PRO A 4 15.30 -4.84 24.80
CA PRO A 4 14.56 -5.79 25.62
C PRO A 4 14.68 -5.44 27.11
N ASN A 5 13.56 -5.60 27.83
CA ASN A 5 13.56 -5.61 29.28
C ASN A 5 13.77 -7.05 29.78
N VAL A 6 14.57 -7.22 30.83
CA VAL A 6 14.85 -8.52 31.40
C VAL A 6 14.21 -8.66 32.79
N LEU A 7 14.07 -9.91 33.27
CA LEU A 7 13.56 -10.22 34.61
C LEU A 7 12.15 -9.67 34.91
N THR A 8 11.31 -9.59 33.89
CA THR A 8 9.94 -9.03 33.97
C THR A 8 8.93 -9.98 34.63
N GLY A 9 9.30 -11.23 34.88
CA GLY A 9 8.44 -12.25 35.54
C GLY A 9 7.22 -12.67 34.70
N VAL A 10 7.25 -12.46 33.37
CA VAL A 10 6.17 -12.87 32.46
C VAL A 10 6.08 -14.40 32.42
N LYS A 11 4.92 -14.95 32.76
CA LYS A 11 4.62 -16.38 32.69
C LYS A 11 3.85 -16.72 31.41
N ASP A 12 2.86 -15.92 31.08
CA ASP A 12 2.01 -16.09 29.90
C ASP A 12 2.34 -15.03 28.89
N ILE A 13 2.47 -15.39 27.61
CA ILE A 13 2.80 -14.47 26.53
C ILE A 13 1.51 -14.10 25.82
N ASP A 14 1.10 -12.84 25.94
CA ASP A 14 0.05 -12.22 25.14
C ASP A 14 0.67 -11.09 24.33
N MET A 15 0.66 -11.26 22.99
CA MET A 15 1.15 -10.28 22.03
C MET A 15 0.00 -9.47 21.40
N SER A 16 -1.25 -9.75 21.78
CA SER A 16 -2.39 -9.07 21.21
C SER A 16 -2.38 -7.57 21.52
N THR A 17 -2.87 -6.79 20.59
CA THR A 17 -3.00 -5.34 20.74
C THR A 17 -4.15 -4.81 19.90
N THR A 18 -4.43 -3.51 20.06
CA THR A 18 -5.43 -2.82 19.24
C THR A 18 -4.76 -1.72 18.43
N VAL A 19 -4.96 -1.76 17.11
CA VAL A 19 -4.46 -0.76 16.16
C VAL A 19 -5.64 -0.14 15.43
N MET A 20 -5.80 1.17 15.49
CA MET A 20 -6.92 1.90 14.86
C MET A 20 -8.29 1.27 15.18
N GLY A 21 -8.50 0.86 16.45
CA GLY A 21 -9.73 0.22 16.89
C GLY A 21 -9.88 -1.26 16.51
N GLN A 22 -8.93 -1.83 15.79
CA GLN A 22 -8.95 -3.23 15.35
C GLN A 22 -8.05 -4.08 16.23
N LYS A 23 -8.60 -5.16 16.79
CA LYS A 23 -7.83 -6.14 17.56
C LYS A 23 -7.00 -7.01 16.62
N ILE A 24 -5.73 -7.18 16.93
CA ILE A 24 -4.78 -8.07 16.25
C ILE A 24 -4.01 -8.91 17.26
N ASP A 25 -3.63 -10.13 16.90
CA ASP A 25 -3.04 -11.12 17.82
C ASP A 25 -1.55 -10.86 18.05
N MET A 26 -0.90 -10.01 17.26
CA MET A 26 0.49 -9.62 17.43
C MET A 26 0.69 -8.15 17.02
N PRO A 27 1.68 -7.42 17.61
CA PRO A 27 1.91 -6.00 17.31
C PRO A 27 2.68 -5.78 15.98
N ILE A 28 2.38 -6.60 14.98
CA ILE A 28 2.97 -6.54 13.63
C ILE A 28 1.84 -6.74 12.65
N TYR A 29 1.80 -5.95 11.57
CA TYR A 29 0.86 -6.14 10.48
C TYR A 29 1.54 -5.98 9.12
N CYS A 30 0.91 -6.50 8.07
CA CYS A 30 1.43 -6.43 6.71
C CYS A 30 1.18 -5.04 6.15
N ALA A 31 2.26 -4.26 5.98
CA ALA A 31 2.19 -2.92 5.40
C ALA A 31 1.72 -2.96 3.93
N PRO A 32 1.03 -1.91 3.44
CA PRO A 32 0.60 -1.85 2.05
C PRO A 32 1.81 -1.77 1.10
N THR A 33 1.91 -2.72 0.18
CA THR A 33 2.93 -2.74 -0.87
C THR A 33 2.27 -2.88 -2.23
N ALA A 34 2.82 -2.20 -3.23
CA ALA A 34 2.30 -2.18 -4.59
C ALA A 34 2.79 -3.37 -5.41
N LEU A 35 2.07 -3.71 -6.48
CA LEU A 35 2.54 -4.59 -7.56
C LEU A 35 2.98 -5.99 -7.11
N GLN A 36 2.32 -6.57 -6.13
CA GLN A 36 2.81 -7.81 -5.52
C GLN A 36 2.83 -9.00 -6.50
N ARG A 37 1.88 -9.08 -7.45
CA ARG A 37 1.90 -10.14 -8.49
C ARG A 37 3.07 -10.03 -9.48
N LEU A 38 3.77 -8.90 -9.52
CA LEU A 38 5.02 -8.79 -10.26
C LEU A 38 6.12 -9.67 -9.64
N PHE A 39 6.09 -9.86 -8.32
CA PHE A 39 7.09 -10.61 -7.57
C PHE A 39 6.68 -12.07 -7.33
N HIS A 40 5.40 -12.31 -7.04
CA HIS A 40 4.87 -13.65 -6.78
C HIS A 40 3.45 -13.76 -7.35
N PRO A 41 3.07 -14.90 -7.98
CA PRO A 41 1.77 -15.04 -8.65
C PRO A 41 0.58 -14.89 -7.71
N ASP A 42 0.70 -15.27 -6.43
CA ASP A 42 -0.39 -15.12 -5.46
C ASP A 42 -0.55 -13.67 -4.97
N GLY A 43 0.51 -12.86 -5.07
CA GLY A 43 0.48 -11.43 -4.77
C GLY A 43 -0.19 -11.10 -3.44
N GLU A 44 -1.07 -10.11 -3.46
CA GLU A 44 -1.83 -9.63 -2.31
C GLU A 44 -2.71 -10.72 -1.68
N ILE A 45 -3.16 -11.68 -2.47
CA ILE A 45 -3.99 -12.80 -1.99
C ILE A 45 -3.19 -13.64 -1.00
N GLY A 46 -1.96 -14.03 -1.38
CA GLY A 46 -1.09 -14.83 -0.50
C GLY A 46 -0.75 -14.13 0.80
N VAL A 47 -0.48 -12.81 0.75
CA VAL A 47 -0.19 -12.01 1.95
C VAL A 47 -1.44 -11.85 2.82
N GLY A 48 -2.62 -11.60 2.21
CA GLY A 48 -3.88 -11.48 2.93
C GLY A 48 -4.25 -12.75 3.68
N LEU A 49 -4.15 -13.92 3.04
CA LEU A 49 -4.39 -15.21 3.69
C LEU A 49 -3.38 -15.51 4.81
N ALA A 50 -2.13 -15.10 4.66
CA ALA A 50 -1.14 -15.20 5.72
C ALA A 50 -1.50 -14.29 6.91
N ALA A 51 -1.89 -13.04 6.64
CA ALA A 51 -2.33 -12.12 7.69
C ALA A 51 -3.54 -12.67 8.48
N GLU A 52 -4.52 -13.23 7.79
CA GLU A 52 -5.66 -13.89 8.41
C GLU A 52 -5.24 -15.08 9.28
N LYS A 53 -4.39 -15.96 8.75
CA LYS A 53 -3.88 -17.13 9.47
C LYS A 53 -3.20 -16.75 10.79
N PHE A 54 -2.52 -15.61 10.84
CA PHE A 54 -1.81 -15.13 12.02
C PHE A 54 -2.57 -14.08 12.82
N GLY A 55 -3.86 -13.87 12.54
CA GLY A 55 -4.71 -12.95 13.29
C GLY A 55 -4.22 -11.50 13.26
N THR A 56 -3.63 -11.06 12.14
CA THR A 56 -3.12 -9.68 12.03
C THR A 56 -3.77 -8.90 10.90
N MET A 57 -3.56 -7.57 10.87
CA MET A 57 -4.12 -6.69 9.85
C MET A 57 -3.35 -6.78 8.53
N PHE A 58 -4.08 -6.68 7.42
CA PHE A 58 -3.51 -6.59 6.08
C PHE A 58 -3.73 -5.21 5.45
N GLY A 59 -2.62 -4.56 5.04
CA GLY A 59 -2.63 -3.32 4.29
C GLY A 59 -2.64 -3.55 2.78
N VAL A 60 -3.69 -3.08 2.11
CA VAL A 60 -3.86 -3.13 0.65
C VAL A 60 -3.49 -1.79 0.04
N SER A 61 -2.66 -1.80 -1.00
CA SER A 61 -2.26 -0.58 -1.71
C SER A 61 -3.28 -0.21 -2.80
N SER A 62 -3.48 1.09 -3.04
CA SER A 62 -4.21 1.57 -4.22
C SER A 62 -3.56 1.12 -5.53
N LEU A 63 -2.24 0.84 -5.53
CA LEU A 63 -1.51 0.21 -6.63
C LEU A 63 -1.42 -1.33 -6.48
N GLY A 64 -2.37 -1.94 -5.77
CA GLY A 64 -2.48 -3.39 -5.65
C GLY A 64 -2.87 -4.05 -6.96
N THR A 65 -2.39 -5.27 -7.15
CA THR A 65 -2.73 -6.12 -8.29
C THR A 65 -3.95 -7.01 -8.03
N ALA A 66 -4.42 -7.07 -6.79
CA ALA A 66 -5.73 -7.60 -6.42
C ALA A 66 -6.69 -6.45 -6.08
N SER A 67 -7.97 -6.61 -6.44
CA SER A 67 -8.98 -5.59 -6.17
C SER A 67 -9.43 -5.58 -4.71
N ILE A 68 -9.97 -4.43 -4.26
CA ILE A 68 -10.65 -4.29 -2.97
C ILE A 68 -11.67 -5.42 -2.77
N GLN A 69 -12.45 -5.71 -3.83
CA GLN A 69 -13.47 -6.75 -3.82
C GLN A 69 -12.89 -8.17 -3.66
N GLU A 70 -11.80 -8.50 -4.41
CA GLU A 70 -11.15 -9.81 -4.29
C GLU A 70 -10.64 -10.04 -2.87
N ILE A 71 -9.93 -9.08 -2.31
CA ILE A 71 -9.39 -9.16 -0.95
C ILE A 71 -10.51 -9.33 0.07
N SER A 72 -11.55 -8.51 -0.01
CA SER A 72 -12.64 -8.54 0.97
C SER A 72 -13.42 -9.85 0.97
N LYS A 73 -13.53 -10.53 -0.18
CA LYS A 73 -14.18 -11.83 -0.28
C LYS A 73 -13.35 -12.99 0.27
N LEU A 74 -12.04 -12.83 0.33
CA LEU A 74 -11.12 -13.91 0.66
C LEU A 74 -10.66 -13.89 2.11
N ILE A 75 -10.63 -12.72 2.75
CA ILE A 75 -10.12 -12.58 4.12
C ILE A 75 -11.12 -11.85 5.01
N SER A 76 -11.20 -12.29 6.25
CA SER A 76 -12.03 -11.69 7.32
C SER A 76 -11.21 -10.87 8.32
N THR A 77 -9.90 -11.01 8.34
CA THR A 77 -9.01 -10.24 9.22
C THR A 77 -9.12 -8.72 8.96
N PRO A 78 -8.79 -7.86 9.93
CA PRO A 78 -8.85 -6.42 9.73
C PRO A 78 -8.07 -5.96 8.49
N LYS A 79 -8.69 -5.08 7.71
CA LYS A 79 -8.19 -4.59 6.42
C LYS A 79 -7.96 -3.08 6.48
N LEU A 80 -6.76 -2.67 6.08
CA LEU A 80 -6.38 -1.30 5.86
C LEU A 80 -6.23 -1.03 4.38
N PHE A 81 -6.83 0.04 3.86
CA PHE A 81 -6.59 0.49 2.48
C PHE A 81 -5.66 1.69 2.46
N GLN A 82 -4.56 1.59 1.72
CA GLN A 82 -3.66 2.73 1.52
C GLN A 82 -4.09 3.49 0.27
N LEU A 83 -4.42 4.77 0.46
CA LEU A 83 -4.84 5.70 -0.57
C LEU A 83 -3.68 6.63 -0.95
N TYR A 84 -3.32 6.65 -2.23
CA TYR A 84 -2.72 7.81 -2.85
C TYR A 84 -3.82 8.75 -3.31
N VAL A 85 -3.73 10.02 -2.96
CA VAL A 85 -4.73 11.02 -3.38
C VAL A 85 -4.45 11.43 -4.82
N HIS A 86 -5.44 11.27 -5.68
CA HIS A 86 -5.36 11.57 -7.11
C HIS A 86 -5.91 12.97 -7.39
N LYS A 87 -5.49 13.56 -8.51
CA LYS A 87 -6.09 14.80 -9.06
C LYS A 87 -7.56 14.61 -9.42
N ASP A 88 -7.90 13.40 -9.87
CA ASP A 88 -9.28 13.01 -10.16
C ASP A 88 -10.02 12.71 -8.83
N GLU A 89 -10.87 13.65 -8.44
CA GLU A 89 -11.71 13.52 -7.26
C GLU A 89 -12.69 12.35 -7.37
N GLY A 90 -13.22 12.09 -8.56
CA GLY A 90 -14.12 10.97 -8.81
C GLY A 90 -13.45 9.63 -8.53
N LEU A 91 -12.16 9.49 -8.84
CA LEU A 91 -11.39 8.30 -8.53
C LEU A 91 -11.17 8.16 -7.01
N ASN A 92 -10.85 9.25 -6.31
CA ASN A 92 -10.70 9.22 -4.86
C ASN A 92 -12.01 8.79 -4.20
N ASP A 93 -13.11 9.38 -4.63
CA ASP A 93 -14.45 9.09 -4.15
C ASP A 93 -14.84 7.62 -4.39
N TYR A 94 -14.61 7.13 -5.59
CA TYR A 94 -14.84 5.74 -5.95
C TYR A 94 -14.07 4.77 -5.04
N LEU A 95 -12.77 5.01 -4.82
CA LEU A 95 -11.94 4.15 -3.96
C LEU A 95 -12.43 4.15 -2.51
N ILE A 96 -12.81 5.32 -1.98
CA ILE A 96 -13.36 5.43 -0.63
C ILE A 96 -14.68 4.66 -0.51
N ASP A 97 -15.58 4.81 -1.48
CA ASP A 97 -16.88 4.16 -1.48
C ASP A 97 -16.75 2.64 -1.65
N GLN A 98 -15.82 2.17 -2.50
CA GLN A 98 -15.51 0.74 -2.59
C GLN A 98 -14.98 0.18 -1.26
N CYS A 99 -14.10 0.90 -0.57
CA CYS A 99 -13.62 0.47 0.75
C CYS A 99 -14.74 0.38 1.79
N LYS A 100 -15.74 1.26 1.73
CA LYS A 100 -16.93 1.20 2.59
C LYS A 100 -17.83 0.01 2.23
N GLU A 101 -18.13 -0.16 0.96
CA GLU A 101 -18.97 -1.24 0.42
C GLU A 101 -18.40 -2.61 0.78
N TYR A 102 -17.07 -2.78 0.65
CA TYR A 102 -16.39 -4.04 0.92
C TYR A 102 -15.82 -4.16 2.34
N ASN A 103 -16.32 -3.34 3.28
CA ASN A 103 -16.03 -3.43 4.70
C ASN A 103 -14.53 -3.40 5.05
N PHE A 104 -13.79 -2.47 4.46
CA PHE A 104 -12.48 -2.12 4.97
C PHE A 104 -12.62 -1.38 6.30
N ASP A 105 -11.75 -1.70 7.25
CA ASP A 105 -11.84 -1.24 8.63
C ASP A 105 -11.17 0.10 8.83
N THR A 106 -10.05 0.31 8.14
CA THR A 106 -9.21 1.50 8.29
C THR A 106 -8.68 1.97 6.92
N MET A 107 -8.28 3.24 6.87
CA MET A 107 -7.63 3.82 5.69
C MET A 107 -6.32 4.50 6.08
N ALA A 108 -5.33 4.49 5.19
CA ALA A 108 -4.09 5.23 5.34
C ALA A 108 -3.88 6.15 4.14
N ILE A 109 -3.85 7.47 4.35
CA ILE A 109 -3.47 8.43 3.32
C ILE A 109 -1.95 8.54 3.28
N THR A 110 -1.35 8.32 2.11
CA THR A 110 0.09 8.46 1.92
C THR A 110 0.42 9.87 1.47
N VAL A 111 1.25 10.57 2.25
CA VAL A 111 1.55 12.00 2.06
C VAL A 111 3.00 12.28 1.65
N ASP A 112 3.87 11.28 1.66
CA ASP A 112 5.29 11.40 1.34
C ASP A 112 5.62 11.23 -0.16
N SER A 113 4.61 11.19 -1.02
CA SER A 113 4.76 10.86 -2.45
C SER A 113 4.33 12.01 -3.37
N ALA A 114 4.53 13.27 -2.97
CA ALA A 114 4.24 14.44 -3.81
C ALA A 114 5.04 14.44 -5.14
N VAL A 115 6.22 13.81 -5.13
CA VAL A 115 7.07 13.54 -6.30
C VAL A 115 7.54 12.10 -6.28
N GLY A 116 7.82 11.52 -7.44
CA GLY A 116 8.44 10.20 -7.52
C GLY A 116 9.85 10.21 -6.93
N GLY A 117 10.17 9.27 -6.05
CA GLY A 117 11.51 9.14 -5.47
C GLY A 117 12.54 8.76 -6.52
N ASN A 118 13.77 9.28 -6.38
CA ASN A 118 14.90 8.93 -7.24
C ASN A 118 15.46 7.55 -6.85
N ARG A 119 14.95 6.51 -7.50
CA ARG A 119 15.32 5.11 -7.20
C ARG A 119 16.54 4.68 -8.00
N GLU A 120 17.72 5.13 -7.60
CA GLU A 120 18.98 4.90 -8.32
C GLU A 120 19.23 3.42 -8.64
N ARG A 121 18.90 2.51 -7.72
CA ARG A 121 19.06 1.08 -7.95
C ARG A 121 18.22 0.59 -9.13
N ASP A 122 17.00 1.11 -9.29
CA ASP A 122 16.14 0.74 -10.41
C ASP A 122 16.73 1.21 -11.73
N LEU A 123 17.37 2.40 -11.74
CA LEU A 123 18.11 2.92 -12.89
C LEU A 123 19.34 2.07 -13.22
N TYR A 124 20.16 1.70 -12.23
CA TYR A 124 21.35 0.87 -12.42
C TYR A 124 21.03 -0.55 -12.89
N THR A 125 19.93 -1.12 -12.40
CA THR A 125 19.50 -2.47 -12.78
C THR A 125 18.71 -2.50 -14.08
N GLY A 126 18.30 -1.33 -14.60
CA GLY A 126 17.42 -1.24 -15.77
C GLY A 126 15.99 -1.72 -15.48
N PHE A 127 15.59 -1.72 -14.21
CA PHE A 127 14.22 -2.07 -13.84
C PHE A 127 13.27 -0.94 -14.24
N THR A 128 12.45 -1.22 -15.24
CA THR A 128 11.43 -0.30 -15.76
C THR A 128 10.08 -0.97 -15.83
N ILE A 129 9.01 -0.19 -15.79
CA ILE A 129 7.66 -0.67 -16.09
C ILE A 129 7.14 0.20 -17.26
N PRO A 130 6.86 -0.39 -18.43
CA PRO A 130 7.00 -1.82 -18.77
C PRO A 130 8.46 -2.29 -18.73
N LEU A 131 8.64 -3.60 -18.55
CA LEU A 131 9.97 -4.21 -18.50
C LEU A 131 10.72 -3.98 -19.82
N ASN A 132 11.88 -3.38 -19.72
CA ASN A 132 12.78 -3.25 -20.87
C ASN A 132 13.64 -4.52 -21.00
N LEU A 133 13.40 -5.30 -22.04
CA LEU A 133 14.09 -6.57 -22.29
C LEU A 133 15.46 -6.30 -22.92
N SER A 134 16.43 -5.93 -22.10
CA SER A 134 17.84 -5.92 -22.49
C SER A 134 18.44 -7.33 -22.43
N LEU A 135 19.55 -7.55 -23.10
CA LEU A 135 20.28 -8.84 -23.02
C LEU A 135 20.63 -9.19 -21.56
N LYS A 136 20.98 -8.20 -20.75
CA LYS A 136 21.24 -8.35 -19.30
C LYS A 136 19.97 -8.82 -18.55
N SER A 137 18.81 -8.26 -18.89
CA SER A 137 17.52 -8.66 -18.28
C SER A 137 17.17 -10.10 -18.66
N VAL A 138 17.37 -10.49 -19.93
CA VAL A 138 17.11 -11.86 -20.38
C VAL A 138 18.02 -12.86 -19.67
N MET A 139 19.30 -12.55 -19.50
CA MET A 139 20.22 -13.39 -18.72
C MET A 139 19.81 -13.47 -17.23
N SER A 140 19.34 -12.38 -16.65
CA SER A 140 18.81 -12.38 -15.28
C SER A 140 17.58 -13.29 -15.16
N PHE A 141 16.66 -13.28 -16.12
CA PHE A 141 15.50 -14.18 -16.13
C PHE A 141 15.91 -15.66 -16.22
N ALA A 142 16.93 -15.98 -17.01
CA ALA A 142 17.47 -17.31 -17.12
C ALA A 142 18.01 -17.86 -15.80
N THR A 143 18.53 -17.01 -14.93
CA THR A 143 19.01 -17.39 -13.58
C THR A 143 17.90 -17.49 -12.54
N HIS A 144 16.67 -17.08 -12.88
CA HIS A 144 15.48 -17.12 -12.00
C HIS A 144 14.31 -17.85 -12.66
N PRO A 145 14.47 -19.14 -13.03
CA PRO A 145 13.53 -19.86 -13.90
C PRO A 145 12.13 -19.99 -13.27
N ALA A 146 12.02 -20.15 -11.97
CA ALA A 146 10.71 -20.23 -11.29
C ALA A 146 9.92 -18.92 -11.41
N TRP A 147 10.57 -17.77 -11.23
CA TRP A 147 9.93 -16.47 -11.41
C TRP A 147 9.55 -16.26 -12.88
N ALA A 148 10.47 -16.54 -13.82
CA ALA A 148 10.24 -16.38 -15.24
C ALA A 148 9.07 -17.24 -15.71
N PHE A 149 9.03 -18.51 -15.30
CA PHE A 149 7.93 -19.42 -15.61
C PHE A 149 6.59 -18.87 -15.13
N ASN A 150 6.50 -18.45 -13.88
CA ASN A 150 5.28 -17.86 -13.34
C ASN A 150 4.87 -16.59 -14.09
N TYR A 151 5.81 -15.68 -14.34
CA TYR A 151 5.54 -14.42 -15.04
C TYR A 151 4.98 -14.61 -16.44
N PHE A 152 5.50 -15.61 -17.20
CA PHE A 152 5.07 -15.85 -18.58
C PHE A 152 3.86 -16.77 -18.72
N THR A 153 3.58 -17.63 -17.74
CA THR A 153 2.51 -18.64 -17.83
C THR A 153 1.25 -18.29 -17.03
N LYS A 154 1.36 -17.45 -15.99
CA LYS A 154 0.21 -17.02 -15.19
C LYS A 154 -0.53 -15.86 -15.86
N PRO A 155 -1.82 -15.65 -15.53
CA PRO A 155 -2.57 -14.52 -16.05
C PRO A 155 -1.83 -13.20 -15.78
N LYS A 156 -1.86 -12.30 -16.76
CA LYS A 156 -1.29 -10.96 -16.60
C LYS A 156 -2.04 -10.24 -15.50
N TRP A 157 -1.30 -9.59 -14.64
CA TRP A 157 -1.86 -8.74 -13.58
C TRP A 157 -2.09 -7.32 -14.08
N GLU A 158 -3.01 -6.65 -13.46
CA GLU A 158 -3.39 -5.27 -13.74
C GLU A 158 -3.46 -4.49 -12.42
N LEU A 159 -3.50 -3.17 -12.49
CA LEU A 159 -3.81 -2.32 -11.32
C LEU A 159 -5.32 -2.31 -11.11
N SER A 160 -5.84 -3.38 -10.53
CA SER A 160 -7.28 -3.72 -10.51
C SER A 160 -8.17 -2.63 -9.89
N ASN A 161 -7.63 -1.81 -8.98
CA ASN A 161 -8.38 -0.73 -8.33
C ASN A 161 -8.47 0.54 -9.17
N LEU A 162 -7.62 0.71 -10.18
CA LEU A 162 -7.52 1.92 -11.00
C LEU A 162 -8.12 1.78 -12.41
N ASN A 163 -8.19 0.56 -12.92
CA ASN A 163 -8.54 0.30 -14.33
C ASN A 163 -9.89 0.87 -14.78
N LYS A 164 -10.87 0.99 -13.89
CA LYS A 164 -12.21 1.48 -14.23
C LYS A 164 -12.27 3.00 -14.47
N HIS A 165 -11.28 3.75 -14.01
CA HIS A 165 -11.25 5.22 -14.07
C HIS A 165 -10.14 5.77 -14.96
N VAL A 166 -9.30 4.87 -15.52
CA VAL A 166 -8.28 5.28 -16.46
C VAL A 166 -8.86 5.26 -17.86
N THR A 167 -8.97 6.42 -18.47
CA THR A 167 -9.45 6.60 -19.85
C THR A 167 -8.66 5.71 -20.80
N GLU A 168 -9.34 5.07 -21.75
CA GLU A 168 -8.73 4.30 -22.84
C GLU A 168 -7.58 5.10 -23.47
N GLY A 169 -6.40 4.49 -23.53
CA GLY A 169 -5.18 5.12 -24.06
C GLY A 169 -4.13 5.49 -23.02
N THR A 170 -4.45 5.54 -21.72
CA THR A 170 -3.45 5.65 -20.65
C THR A 170 -3.13 4.24 -20.16
N ASN A 171 -2.22 3.54 -20.83
CA ASN A 171 -1.66 2.30 -20.30
C ASN A 171 -0.96 2.66 -18.97
N LEU A 172 -1.61 2.44 -17.83
CA LEU A 172 -1.02 2.59 -16.48
C LEU A 172 0.24 1.75 -16.32
N MET A 173 0.41 0.75 -17.19
CA MET A 173 1.62 -0.05 -17.34
C MET A 173 2.76 0.70 -18.04
N THR A 174 2.53 1.90 -18.59
CA THR A 174 3.53 2.58 -19.42
C THR A 174 4.66 3.18 -18.59
N SER A 175 4.39 3.60 -17.35
CA SER A 175 5.45 4.02 -16.40
C SER A 175 4.86 4.28 -15.01
N VAL A 176 5.43 3.65 -13.97
CA VAL A 176 5.14 4.02 -12.58
C VAL A 176 5.52 5.48 -12.31
N GLY A 177 6.60 5.98 -12.95
CA GLY A 177 7.00 7.39 -12.88
C GLY A 177 5.93 8.33 -13.46
N ASP A 178 5.32 7.96 -14.56
CA ASP A 178 4.23 8.74 -15.16
C ASP A 178 3.00 8.78 -14.26
N TYR A 179 2.67 7.68 -13.59
CA TYR A 179 1.60 7.65 -12.60
C TYR A 179 1.83 8.70 -11.50
N PHE A 180 3.00 8.66 -10.85
CA PHE A 180 3.31 9.62 -9.79
C PHE A 180 3.34 11.07 -10.28
N THR A 181 3.73 11.29 -11.53
CA THR A 181 3.85 12.64 -12.08
C THR A 181 2.52 13.21 -12.56
N LYS A 182 1.69 12.39 -13.20
CA LYS A 182 0.48 12.83 -13.91
C LYS A 182 -0.79 12.68 -13.08
N MET A 183 -0.91 11.63 -12.29
CA MET A 183 -2.17 11.27 -11.62
C MET A 183 -2.26 11.73 -10.17
N LEU A 184 -1.13 11.79 -9.42
CA LEU A 184 -1.20 12.18 -8.02
C LEU A 184 -1.42 13.69 -7.85
N ASP A 185 -2.19 14.03 -6.83
CA ASP A 185 -2.41 15.42 -6.42
C ASP A 185 -1.20 15.93 -5.64
N ARG A 186 -0.39 16.75 -6.30
CA ARG A 186 0.77 17.41 -5.68
C ARG A 186 0.38 18.59 -4.78
N SER A 187 -0.85 19.05 -4.89
CA SER A 187 -1.39 20.14 -4.06
C SER A 187 -2.08 19.63 -2.79
N LEU A 188 -1.94 18.33 -2.48
CA LEU A 188 -2.50 17.72 -1.27
C LEU A 188 -2.14 18.56 -0.03
N SER A 189 -3.16 18.99 0.70
CA SER A 189 -3.06 19.85 1.86
C SER A 189 -3.72 19.21 3.08
N TRP A 190 -3.42 19.71 4.28
CA TRP A 190 -4.07 19.29 5.52
C TRP A 190 -5.59 19.41 5.47
N LYS A 191 -6.09 20.48 4.84
CA LYS A 191 -7.53 20.67 4.61
C LYS A 191 -8.13 19.53 3.77
N LYS A 192 -7.44 19.12 2.71
CA LYS A 192 -7.89 18.01 1.87
C LYS A 192 -7.89 16.67 2.63
N VAL A 193 -6.87 16.45 3.46
CA VAL A 193 -6.82 15.27 4.34
C VAL A 193 -7.99 15.25 5.33
N GLU A 194 -8.32 16.40 5.93
CA GLU A 194 -9.49 16.57 6.81
C GLU A 194 -10.80 16.22 6.08
N ASP A 195 -10.97 16.69 4.83
CA ASP A 195 -12.18 16.43 4.04
C ASP A 195 -12.30 14.95 3.68
N ILE A 196 -11.19 14.29 3.31
CA ILE A 196 -11.16 12.85 3.07
C ILE A 196 -11.49 12.08 4.37
N ASN A 197 -10.94 12.50 5.52
CA ASN A 197 -11.22 11.87 6.81
C ASN A 197 -12.72 11.94 7.15
N LYS A 198 -13.34 13.11 6.96
CA LYS A 198 -14.79 13.28 7.16
C LYS A 198 -15.59 12.39 6.22
N LYS A 199 -15.17 12.30 4.96
CA LYS A 199 -15.82 11.44 3.96
C LYS A 199 -15.66 9.96 4.31
N TRP A 200 -14.48 9.52 4.71
CA TRP A 200 -14.22 8.14 5.11
C TRP A 200 -15.06 7.75 6.34
N GLY A 201 -15.05 8.55 7.38
CA GLY A 201 -15.91 8.39 8.56
C GLY A 201 -15.57 7.19 9.46
N LYS A 202 -14.43 6.53 9.25
CA LYS A 202 -13.89 5.45 10.06
C LYS A 202 -12.44 5.78 10.44
N PRO A 203 -11.71 4.96 11.24
CA PRO A 203 -10.33 5.24 11.59
C PRO A 203 -9.44 5.48 10.36
N LEU A 204 -8.66 6.57 10.41
CA LEU A 204 -7.77 6.99 9.34
C LEU A 204 -6.37 7.23 9.89
N ALA A 205 -5.36 6.67 9.22
CA ALA A 205 -3.95 6.94 9.46
C ALA A 205 -3.38 7.91 8.42
N ILE A 206 -2.38 8.68 8.81
CA ILE A 206 -1.55 9.44 7.88
C ILE A 206 -0.17 8.78 7.80
N LYS A 207 0.19 8.31 6.60
CA LYS A 207 1.45 7.61 6.33
C LYS A 207 2.46 8.53 5.65
N GLY A 208 3.68 8.57 6.19
CA GLY A 208 4.75 9.41 5.65
C GLY A 208 5.10 10.57 6.56
N ILE A 209 4.67 10.54 7.82
CA ILE A 209 4.98 11.54 8.82
C ILE A 209 6.35 11.26 9.42
N MET A 210 7.25 12.25 9.39
CA MET A 210 8.63 12.14 9.90
C MET A 210 8.99 13.27 10.87
N SER A 211 8.12 14.29 11.04
CA SER A 211 8.34 15.41 11.96
C SER A 211 7.30 15.43 13.07
N VAL A 212 7.69 15.97 14.22
CA VAL A 212 6.78 16.19 15.37
C VAL A 212 5.71 17.23 15.02
N GLU A 213 6.06 18.24 14.23
CA GLU A 213 5.11 19.27 13.81
C GLU A 213 3.99 18.68 12.95
N ASP A 214 4.32 17.86 11.96
CA ASP A 214 3.32 17.22 11.11
C ASP A 214 2.51 16.18 11.89
N ALA A 215 3.12 15.51 12.87
CA ALA A 215 2.41 14.62 13.77
C ALA A 215 1.31 15.36 14.55
N ARG A 216 1.58 16.58 15.04
CA ARG A 216 0.57 17.43 15.70
C ARG A 216 -0.54 17.83 14.74
N LYS A 217 -0.20 18.28 13.53
CA LYS A 217 -1.19 18.61 12.49
C LYS A 217 -2.06 17.40 12.11
N ALA A 218 -1.47 16.20 12.10
CA ALA A 218 -2.24 14.97 11.87
C ALA A 218 -3.32 14.75 12.95
N VAL A 219 -3.01 15.03 14.20
CA VAL A 219 -4.01 15.00 15.30
C VAL A 219 -5.08 16.07 15.07
N ASP A 220 -4.69 17.29 14.71
CA ASP A 220 -5.62 18.42 14.51
C ASP A 220 -6.64 18.14 13.39
N VAL A 221 -6.27 17.41 12.34
CA VAL A 221 -7.20 17.00 11.28
C VAL A 221 -7.97 15.71 11.60
N GLY A 222 -7.85 15.20 12.84
CA GLY A 222 -8.62 14.09 13.35
C GLY A 222 -8.12 12.71 12.91
N ALA A 223 -6.83 12.57 12.56
CA ALA A 223 -6.26 11.27 12.26
C ALA A 223 -6.26 10.36 13.50
N SER A 224 -6.64 9.10 13.33
CA SER A 224 -6.67 8.10 14.39
C SER A 224 -5.31 7.48 14.67
N ALA A 225 -4.37 7.58 13.72
CA ALA A 225 -3.03 7.04 13.81
C ALA A 225 -2.05 7.76 12.88
N ILE A 226 -0.77 7.59 13.19
CA ILE A 226 0.35 8.08 12.38
C ILE A 226 1.22 6.87 12.01
N MET A 227 1.52 6.72 10.71
CA MET A 227 2.48 5.75 10.23
C MET A 227 3.79 6.49 9.94
N ILE A 228 4.75 6.38 10.85
CA ILE A 228 6.09 6.96 10.71
C ILE A 228 6.82 6.21 9.60
N SER A 229 7.12 6.91 8.52
CA SER A 229 7.68 6.30 7.32
C SER A 229 8.34 7.33 6.42
N ASN A 230 9.50 6.98 5.85
CA ASN A 230 10.12 7.63 4.70
C ASN A 230 10.07 6.71 3.47
N HIS A 231 9.05 5.85 3.38
CA HIS A 231 8.86 4.87 2.29
C HIS A 231 10.00 3.83 2.19
N GLY A 232 10.63 3.48 3.31
CA GLY A 232 11.80 2.60 3.31
C GLY A 232 13.02 3.23 2.65
N GLY A 233 13.21 4.55 2.79
CA GLY A 233 14.27 5.31 2.15
C GLY A 233 14.07 5.56 0.64
N ARG A 234 12.87 5.36 0.13
CA ARG A 234 12.57 5.50 -1.32
C ARG A 234 11.95 6.86 -1.68
N GLN A 235 11.66 7.69 -0.69
CA GLN A 235 11.06 9.02 -0.82
C GLN A 235 11.89 10.04 -0.03
N LEU A 236 13.18 10.11 -0.33
CA LEU A 236 14.14 11.10 0.18
C LEU A 236 14.43 12.13 -0.90
#